data_17bf350d1abdd53c44a08807ac07eb49
#
_entry.id   17bf350d1abdd53c44a08807ac07eb49
#
_cell.length_a   1.000
_cell.length_b   1.000
_cell.length_c   1.000
_cell.angle_alpha   90.00
_cell.angle_beta   90.00
_cell.angle_gamma   90.00
#
_symmetry.space_group_name_H-M   'P 1'
#
loop_
_entity.id
_entity.type
_entity.pdbx_description
1 polymer ?
#
loop_
_entity_poly.entity_id
_entity_poly.type
_entity_poly.pdbx_seq_one_letter_code
_entity_poly.pdbx_strand_id
1 'polypeptide(L)'
;MRRLFALALLLCLAVPAWAEDADLAPLAAQLAALRALPRGQHGERGASPDLTVAKHLLRDWVERSLGAVEDGFDARRLEKPLNDRLRAADLTCDSEADPQGKRCEDEEDGPFNARGYLGSIRFEPPEARDRLVLVTGAGIECGYDESAYVYERRDGAWHRIFESERNDYTKDGYQPQNFEQVLVSPKASDGKPPLVLTTGISPWCSSNWQVGYYRLFRARPDNMAPPPLLDRNGGLYIGVDRPVRSSLGRDAALIEFQDNSIDPAVFARTIVLHFRVGPDDKVVRVAPFAFTPRALVDEWLVRPWAESALFTDPASRSRLQVLHRRLHKDYVAAEYAEDSGRCRDDPTLWVIGVTPEHAAALLYFRLRWVAPFDLTLLDIGPRKPAGCRAQPIALDETAQQFPELPAP
;
A
#
# COMPACT_ATOMS: atom_id res chain seq x y z
N MET A 1 -30.81 64.68 -6.77
CA MET A 1 -31.42 63.40 -7.13
C MET A 1 -30.51 62.66 -8.10
N ARG A 2 -29.61 61.84 -7.67
CA ARG A 2 -28.74 61.02 -8.50
C ARG A 2 -29.06 59.58 -8.22
N ARG A 3 -29.64 58.88 -9.21
CA ARG A 3 -29.95 57.45 -9.15
C ARG A 3 -28.66 56.69 -9.47
N LEU A 4 -28.13 56.00 -8.46
CA LEU A 4 -27.07 55.00 -8.61
C LEU A 4 -27.70 53.72 -9.16
N PHE A 5 -27.39 53.40 -10.41
CA PHE A 5 -27.62 52.04 -10.94
C PHE A 5 -26.56 51.11 -10.43
N ALA A 6 -26.92 50.22 -9.49
CA ALA A 6 -26.11 49.10 -9.10
C ALA A 6 -26.23 48.01 -10.19
N LEU A 7 -25.21 47.90 -11.03
CA LEU A 7 -25.04 46.80 -11.97
C LEU A 7 -24.56 45.59 -11.20
N ALA A 8 -25.50 44.73 -10.81
CA ALA A 8 -25.16 43.40 -10.26
C ALA A 8 -24.63 42.55 -11.43
N LEU A 9 -23.31 42.47 -11.53
CA LEU A 9 -22.63 41.52 -12.42
C LEU A 9 -22.86 40.12 -11.82
N LEU A 10 -23.91 39.41 -12.24
CA LEU A 10 -24.03 37.97 -12.09
C LEU A 10 -22.90 37.36 -12.93
N LEU A 11 -21.76 37.08 -12.29
CA LEU A 11 -20.81 36.10 -12.78
C LEU A 11 -21.51 34.74 -12.69
N CYS A 12 -22.29 34.42 -13.69
CA CYS A 12 -22.57 33.03 -14.04
C CYS A 12 -21.21 32.38 -14.30
N LEU A 13 -20.67 31.70 -13.30
CA LEU A 13 -19.66 30.69 -13.53
C LEU A 13 -20.35 29.68 -14.49
N ALA A 14 -20.17 29.89 -15.76
CA ALA A 14 -20.50 28.91 -16.77
C ALA A 14 -19.62 27.71 -16.43
N VAL A 15 -20.18 26.74 -15.67
CA VAL A 15 -19.66 25.40 -15.66
C VAL A 15 -19.63 25.00 -17.13
N PRO A 16 -18.46 24.74 -17.73
CA PRO A 16 -18.42 24.30 -19.12
C PRO A 16 -19.40 23.16 -19.25
N ALA A 17 -20.29 23.21 -20.24
CA ALA A 17 -21.21 22.13 -20.56
C ALA A 17 -20.33 20.94 -20.94
N TRP A 18 -19.99 20.14 -19.93
CA TRP A 18 -19.20 18.94 -20.10
C TRP A 18 -19.93 18.04 -21.07
N ALA A 19 -19.20 17.49 -22.03
CA ALA A 19 -19.69 16.64 -23.09
C ALA A 19 -20.85 15.74 -22.64
N GLU A 20 -21.89 15.69 -23.46
CA GLU A 20 -23.18 15.03 -23.20
C GLU A 20 -23.00 13.54 -22.79
N ASP A 21 -24.00 12.96 -22.12
CA ASP A 21 -24.06 11.56 -21.65
C ASP A 21 -23.75 10.50 -22.72
N ALA A 22 -23.79 10.85 -24.01
CA ALA A 22 -23.38 10.02 -25.14
C ALA A 22 -21.93 9.43 -24.97
N ASP A 23 -21.08 10.11 -24.19
CA ASP A 23 -19.67 9.73 -24.00
C ASP A 23 -19.49 8.55 -23.01
N LEU A 24 -20.49 8.26 -22.16
CA LEU A 24 -20.50 7.10 -21.26
C LEU A 24 -21.18 5.86 -21.85
N ALA A 25 -21.86 5.96 -22.99
CA ALA A 25 -22.63 4.85 -23.56
C ALA A 25 -21.79 3.57 -23.83
N PRO A 26 -20.55 3.65 -24.36
CA PRO A 26 -19.72 2.46 -24.55
C PRO A 26 -19.36 1.78 -23.23
N LEU A 27 -19.04 2.56 -22.20
CA LEU A 27 -18.72 2.07 -20.87
C LEU A 27 -19.96 1.41 -20.21
N ALA A 28 -21.13 2.06 -20.30
CA ALA A 28 -22.38 1.52 -19.79
C ALA A 28 -22.75 0.18 -20.47
N ALA A 29 -22.59 0.08 -21.79
CA ALA A 29 -22.83 -1.16 -22.52
C ALA A 29 -21.89 -2.29 -22.08
N GLN A 30 -20.61 -1.99 -21.90
CA GLN A 30 -19.62 -2.97 -21.43
C GLN A 30 -19.91 -3.45 -20.00
N LEU A 31 -20.27 -2.56 -19.09
CA LEU A 31 -20.64 -2.90 -17.72
C LEU A 31 -21.94 -3.74 -17.67
N ALA A 32 -22.92 -3.40 -18.52
CA ALA A 32 -24.13 -4.20 -18.65
C ALA A 32 -23.84 -5.64 -19.15
N ALA A 33 -22.91 -5.78 -20.11
CA ALA A 33 -22.45 -7.10 -20.56
C ALA A 33 -21.78 -7.89 -19.43
N LEU A 34 -20.94 -7.27 -18.62
CA LEU A 34 -20.32 -7.89 -17.46
C LEU A 34 -21.34 -8.35 -16.41
N ARG A 35 -22.40 -7.55 -16.16
CA ARG A 35 -23.50 -7.96 -15.26
C ARG A 35 -24.27 -9.19 -15.77
N ALA A 36 -24.40 -9.30 -17.09
CA ALA A 36 -25.12 -10.39 -17.72
C ALA A 36 -24.36 -11.73 -17.76
N LEU A 37 -23.06 -11.74 -17.45
CA LEU A 37 -22.27 -12.97 -17.43
C LEU A 37 -22.76 -13.91 -16.31
N PRO A 38 -22.85 -15.24 -16.57
CA PRO A 38 -23.20 -16.21 -15.55
C PRO A 38 -22.23 -16.16 -14.37
N ARG A 39 -22.77 -16.30 -13.16
CA ARG A 39 -21.96 -16.38 -11.94
C ARG A 39 -21.10 -17.65 -11.95
N GLY A 40 -19.88 -17.56 -11.41
CA GLY A 40 -18.99 -18.71 -11.25
C GLY A 40 -18.31 -19.23 -12.53
N GLN A 41 -18.56 -18.66 -13.71
CA GLN A 41 -17.91 -19.12 -14.96
C GLN A 41 -16.52 -18.53 -15.20
N HIS A 42 -16.11 -17.52 -14.46
CA HIS A 42 -14.89 -16.73 -14.70
C HIS A 42 -13.92 -16.76 -13.51
N GLY A 43 -13.77 -17.92 -12.88
CA GLY A 43 -12.90 -18.09 -11.71
C GLY A 43 -13.55 -17.60 -10.41
N GLU A 44 -12.86 -17.81 -9.30
CA GLU A 44 -13.39 -17.60 -7.95
C GLU A 44 -13.81 -16.14 -7.63
N ARG A 45 -13.56 -15.17 -8.53
CA ARG A 45 -13.78 -13.74 -8.27
C ARG A 45 -14.51 -12.99 -9.39
N GLY A 46 -15.08 -13.71 -10.35
CA GLY A 46 -15.86 -13.09 -11.43
C GLY A 46 -15.08 -12.14 -12.34
N ALA A 47 -13.76 -12.21 -12.30
CA ALA A 47 -12.90 -11.40 -13.17
C ALA A 47 -12.80 -12.05 -14.57
N SER A 48 -12.90 -11.23 -15.62
CA SER A 48 -12.85 -11.67 -17.00
C SER A 48 -12.02 -10.72 -17.85
N PRO A 49 -11.52 -11.14 -19.04
CA PRO A 49 -10.84 -10.24 -19.99
C PRO A 49 -11.68 -9.01 -20.37
N ASP A 50 -13.02 -9.13 -20.33
CA ASP A 50 -13.94 -8.02 -20.59
C ASP A 50 -13.81 -6.88 -19.56
N LEU A 51 -13.31 -7.19 -18.36
CA LEU A 51 -13.01 -6.19 -17.33
C LEU A 51 -11.92 -5.21 -17.79
N THR A 52 -10.92 -5.69 -18.53
CA THR A 52 -9.87 -4.83 -19.13
C THR A 52 -10.48 -3.79 -20.05
N VAL A 53 -11.48 -4.17 -20.86
CA VAL A 53 -12.17 -3.23 -21.75
C VAL A 53 -12.88 -2.14 -20.96
N ALA A 54 -13.58 -2.52 -19.88
CA ALA A 54 -14.26 -1.55 -19.00
C ALA A 54 -13.25 -0.57 -18.34
N LYS A 55 -12.12 -1.08 -17.85
CA LYS A 55 -11.04 -0.26 -17.26
C LYS A 55 -10.50 0.77 -18.27
N HIS A 56 -10.22 0.32 -19.49
CA HIS A 56 -9.71 1.22 -20.53
C HIS A 56 -10.73 2.26 -20.94
N LEU A 57 -11.99 1.91 -21.10
CA LEU A 57 -13.05 2.86 -21.41
C LEU A 57 -13.22 3.92 -20.31
N LEU A 58 -13.15 3.50 -19.04
CA LEU A 58 -13.20 4.41 -17.89
C LEU A 58 -12.00 5.36 -17.90
N ARG A 59 -10.79 4.82 -18.03
CA ARG A 59 -9.55 5.61 -18.11
C ARG A 59 -9.64 6.64 -19.23
N ASP A 60 -9.98 6.22 -20.44
CA ASP A 60 -10.03 7.07 -21.62
C ASP A 60 -11.09 8.18 -21.47
N TRP A 61 -12.19 7.89 -20.77
CA TRP A 61 -13.19 8.90 -20.43
C TRP A 61 -12.65 9.94 -19.45
N VAL A 62 -11.92 9.52 -18.42
CA VAL A 62 -11.27 10.45 -17.46
C VAL A 62 -10.18 11.26 -18.17
N GLU A 63 -9.36 10.65 -19.05
CA GLU A 63 -8.31 11.35 -19.80
C GLU A 63 -8.87 12.44 -20.70
N ARG A 64 -10.00 12.20 -21.36
CA ARG A 64 -10.71 13.25 -22.14
C ARG A 64 -11.15 14.41 -21.25
N SER A 65 -11.64 14.10 -20.06
CA SER A 65 -12.03 15.13 -19.08
C SER A 65 -10.83 15.92 -18.58
N LEU A 66 -9.69 15.28 -18.36
CA LEU A 66 -8.42 15.94 -18.01
C LEU A 66 -7.90 16.82 -19.15
N GLY A 67 -8.06 16.39 -20.40
CA GLY A 67 -7.67 17.16 -21.59
C GLY A 67 -8.52 18.42 -21.83
N ALA A 68 -9.74 18.46 -21.29
CA ALA A 68 -10.64 19.59 -21.40
C ALA A 68 -10.44 20.68 -20.33
N VAL A 69 -9.51 20.49 -19.39
CA VAL A 69 -9.29 21.41 -18.26
C VAL A 69 -8.31 22.50 -18.65
N GLU A 70 -8.69 23.76 -18.38
CA GLU A 70 -7.85 24.93 -18.62
C GLU A 70 -6.53 24.91 -17.83
N ASP A 71 -5.54 25.64 -18.32
CA ASP A 71 -4.28 25.83 -17.63
C ASP A 71 -4.47 26.45 -16.24
N GLY A 72 -3.82 25.84 -15.22
CA GLY A 72 -3.91 26.29 -13.83
C GLY A 72 -5.05 25.68 -13.02
N PHE A 73 -5.94 24.92 -13.64
CA PHE A 73 -7.00 24.20 -12.92
C PHE A 73 -6.42 23.04 -12.08
N ASP A 74 -6.87 22.91 -10.85
CA ASP A 74 -6.55 21.76 -10.02
C ASP A 74 -7.39 20.55 -10.47
N ALA A 75 -6.75 19.61 -11.18
CA ALA A 75 -7.41 18.44 -11.75
C ALA A 75 -8.14 17.57 -10.70
N ARG A 76 -7.75 17.62 -9.43
CA ARG A 76 -8.43 16.92 -8.32
C ARG A 76 -9.88 17.40 -8.13
N ARG A 77 -10.17 18.64 -8.52
CA ARG A 77 -11.55 19.15 -8.49
C ARG A 77 -12.48 18.42 -9.46
N LEU A 78 -11.95 17.61 -10.39
CA LEU A 78 -12.74 16.74 -11.25
C LEU A 78 -13.29 15.51 -10.52
N GLU A 79 -12.73 15.09 -9.40
CA GLU A 79 -13.12 13.88 -8.70
C GLU A 79 -14.64 13.84 -8.43
N LYS A 80 -15.15 14.86 -7.76
CA LYS A 80 -16.57 14.92 -7.44
C LYS A 80 -17.45 14.96 -8.69
N PRO A 81 -17.26 15.87 -9.69
CA PRO A 81 -18.07 15.89 -10.89
C PRO A 81 -18.05 14.58 -11.69
N LEU A 82 -16.90 13.90 -11.79
CA LEU A 82 -16.80 12.63 -12.48
C LEU A 82 -17.59 11.53 -11.77
N ASN A 83 -17.44 11.43 -10.44
CA ASN A 83 -18.21 10.47 -9.64
C ASN A 83 -19.71 10.76 -9.67
N ASP A 84 -20.12 12.04 -9.63
CA ASP A 84 -21.52 12.43 -9.75
C ASP A 84 -22.11 11.97 -11.10
N ARG A 85 -21.36 12.10 -12.20
CA ARG A 85 -21.80 11.62 -13.53
C ARG A 85 -21.90 10.11 -13.62
N LEU A 86 -20.95 9.37 -13.03
CA LEU A 86 -21.02 7.90 -12.98
C LEU A 86 -22.25 7.43 -12.19
N ARG A 87 -22.56 8.10 -11.07
CA ARG A 87 -23.76 7.83 -10.28
C ARG A 87 -25.04 8.17 -11.05
N ALA A 88 -25.11 9.33 -11.67
CA ALA A 88 -26.27 9.73 -12.48
C ALA A 88 -26.54 8.78 -13.66
N ALA A 89 -25.48 8.17 -14.22
CA ALA A 89 -25.57 7.16 -15.27
C ALA A 89 -25.83 5.73 -14.75
N ASP A 90 -26.00 5.53 -13.44
CA ASP A 90 -26.22 4.23 -12.80
C ASP A 90 -25.08 3.21 -13.03
N LEU A 91 -23.85 3.68 -13.02
CA LEU A 91 -22.66 2.87 -13.28
C LEU A 91 -21.89 2.48 -12.01
N THR A 92 -22.28 3.00 -10.83
CA THR A 92 -21.67 2.70 -9.54
C THR A 92 -22.63 1.95 -8.62
N CYS A 93 -22.09 1.26 -7.63
CA CYS A 93 -22.90 0.60 -6.60
C CYS A 93 -23.62 1.60 -5.68
N ASP A 94 -23.01 2.76 -5.46
CA ASP A 94 -23.52 3.86 -4.64
C ASP A 94 -24.29 4.89 -5.48
N SER A 95 -25.27 4.45 -6.27
CA SER A 95 -26.11 5.34 -7.07
C SER A 95 -27.02 6.20 -6.19
N GLU A 96 -27.51 7.34 -6.69
CA GLU A 96 -28.51 8.15 -6.00
C GLU A 96 -29.81 7.36 -5.72
N ALA A 97 -30.11 6.35 -6.55
CA ALA A 97 -31.25 5.46 -6.37
C ALA A 97 -31.00 4.39 -5.29
N ASP A 98 -29.75 4.17 -4.91
CA ASP A 98 -29.34 3.26 -3.86
C ASP A 98 -28.16 3.81 -3.03
N PRO A 99 -28.37 4.88 -2.26
CA PRO A 99 -27.32 5.52 -1.48
C PRO A 99 -26.73 4.63 -0.37
N GLN A 100 -27.35 3.47 -0.10
CA GLN A 100 -26.89 2.49 0.88
C GLN A 100 -26.04 1.38 0.24
N GLY A 101 -25.82 1.42 -1.10
CA GLY A 101 -25.03 0.42 -1.81
C GLY A 101 -25.68 -0.96 -1.92
N LYS A 102 -26.97 -1.09 -1.58
CA LYS A 102 -27.68 -2.39 -1.53
C LYS A 102 -27.73 -3.14 -2.88
N ARG A 103 -27.57 -2.44 -4.01
CA ARG A 103 -27.53 -3.07 -5.33
C ARG A 103 -26.36 -4.02 -5.52
N CYS A 104 -25.30 -3.83 -4.73
CA CYS A 104 -24.14 -4.70 -4.74
C CYS A 104 -24.11 -5.66 -3.55
N GLU A 105 -25.10 -5.56 -2.65
CA GLU A 105 -25.34 -6.53 -1.59
C GLU A 105 -26.33 -7.57 -2.11
N ASP A 106 -25.87 -8.75 -2.45
CA ASP A 106 -26.74 -9.88 -2.74
C ASP A 106 -27.20 -10.49 -1.43
N GLU A 107 -28.44 -10.20 -1.01
CA GLU A 107 -29.03 -10.71 0.24
C GLU A 107 -29.16 -12.24 0.26
N GLU A 108 -29.18 -12.91 -0.90
CA GLU A 108 -29.37 -14.38 -0.99
C GLU A 108 -28.07 -15.20 -1.01
N ASP A 109 -26.94 -14.63 -1.47
CA ASP A 109 -25.75 -15.43 -1.79
C ASP A 109 -24.46 -15.03 -1.06
N GLY A 110 -24.52 -14.14 -0.05
CA GLY A 110 -23.33 -13.79 0.73
C GLY A 110 -22.65 -12.50 0.25
N PRO A 111 -21.33 -12.44 0.17
CA PRO A 111 -20.61 -11.18 0.22
C PRO A 111 -20.81 -10.29 -1.01
N PHE A 112 -20.64 -8.99 -0.77
CA PHE A 112 -20.65 -7.88 -1.69
C PHE A 112 -20.20 -8.21 -3.12
N ASN A 113 -21.09 -8.09 -4.09
CA ASN A 113 -20.84 -8.35 -5.50
C ASN A 113 -20.96 -7.06 -6.32
N ALA A 114 -19.83 -6.46 -6.67
CA ALA A 114 -19.74 -5.23 -7.47
C ALA A 114 -19.60 -5.49 -8.98
N ARG A 115 -19.67 -6.74 -9.44
CA ARG A 115 -19.41 -7.07 -10.84
C ARG A 115 -20.30 -6.31 -11.81
N GLY A 116 -19.65 -5.64 -12.78
CA GLY A 116 -20.29 -4.80 -13.78
C GLY A 116 -20.71 -3.43 -13.27
N TYR A 117 -20.20 -3.01 -12.10
CA TYR A 117 -20.26 -1.66 -11.59
C TYR A 117 -18.85 -1.09 -11.43
N LEU A 118 -18.75 0.19 -11.18
CA LEU A 118 -17.49 0.90 -10.93
C LEU A 118 -17.39 1.31 -9.46
N GLY A 119 -16.18 1.29 -8.94
CA GLY A 119 -15.82 2.01 -7.73
C GLY A 119 -15.68 3.51 -7.98
N SER A 120 -15.58 4.27 -6.92
CA SER A 120 -15.34 5.71 -7.00
C SER A 120 -13.97 6.00 -7.63
N ILE A 121 -13.94 7.01 -8.51
CA ILE A 121 -12.70 7.61 -8.99
C ILE A 121 -12.08 8.38 -7.83
N ARG A 122 -10.77 8.19 -7.61
CA ARG A 122 -9.99 8.94 -6.62
C ARG A 122 -8.80 9.62 -7.27
N PHE A 123 -8.59 10.88 -6.89
CA PHE A 123 -7.36 11.59 -7.22
C PHE A 123 -6.51 11.75 -5.96
N GLU A 124 -5.48 10.93 -5.83
CA GLU A 124 -4.59 11.01 -4.70
C GLU A 124 -3.65 12.22 -4.82
N PRO A 125 -3.44 12.96 -3.73
CA PRO A 125 -2.59 14.16 -3.76
C PRO A 125 -1.11 13.74 -3.89
N PRO A 126 -0.45 14.02 -5.01
CA PRO A 126 0.99 13.91 -5.09
C PRO A 126 1.63 15.09 -4.34
N GLU A 127 2.84 14.91 -3.83
CA GLU A 127 3.60 16.00 -3.22
C GLU A 127 3.92 17.12 -4.22
N ALA A 128 3.95 16.83 -5.52
CA ALA A 128 4.29 17.77 -6.58
C ALA A 128 3.04 18.22 -7.35
N ARG A 129 2.84 19.53 -7.50
CA ARG A 129 1.68 20.15 -8.19
C ARG A 129 1.60 19.83 -9.68
N ASP A 130 2.71 19.42 -10.31
CA ASP A 130 2.81 19.05 -11.72
C ASP A 130 2.50 17.56 -11.98
N ARG A 131 2.00 16.85 -10.97
CA ARG A 131 1.63 15.45 -11.05
C ARG A 131 0.23 15.19 -10.54
N LEU A 132 -0.34 14.11 -10.99
CA LEU A 132 -1.66 13.63 -10.62
C LEU A 132 -1.64 12.11 -10.55
N VAL A 133 -2.21 11.56 -9.50
CA VAL A 133 -2.46 10.12 -9.37
C VAL A 133 -3.95 9.89 -9.48
N LEU A 134 -4.35 9.07 -10.43
CA LEU A 134 -5.72 8.61 -10.64
C LEU A 134 -5.82 7.16 -10.21
N VAL A 135 -6.78 6.84 -9.37
CA VAL A 135 -7.16 5.46 -9.03
C VAL A 135 -8.60 5.24 -9.46
N THR A 136 -8.85 4.14 -10.16
CA THR A 136 -10.18 3.72 -10.61
C THR A 136 -10.43 2.28 -10.23
N GLY A 137 -11.67 1.90 -9.94
CA GLY A 137 -12.05 0.53 -9.59
C GLY A 137 -13.05 -0.04 -10.58
N ALA A 138 -12.83 -1.27 -11.03
CA ALA A 138 -13.80 -2.05 -11.78
C ALA A 138 -14.30 -3.20 -10.91
N GLY A 139 -15.62 -3.31 -10.75
CA GLY A 139 -16.26 -4.23 -9.82
C GLY A 139 -16.08 -5.69 -10.20
N ILE A 140 -15.78 -6.50 -9.20
CA ILE A 140 -15.65 -7.96 -9.23
C ILE A 140 -16.51 -8.58 -8.12
N GLU A 141 -16.60 -9.89 -8.06
CA GLU A 141 -17.10 -10.55 -6.87
C GLU A 141 -16.15 -10.24 -5.71
N CYS A 142 -16.64 -9.71 -4.60
CA CYS A 142 -15.85 -9.31 -3.43
C CYS A 142 -15.06 -7.99 -3.57
N GLY A 143 -15.63 -6.97 -4.18
CA GLY A 143 -15.05 -5.64 -4.19
C GLY A 143 -14.65 -5.15 -5.57
N TYR A 144 -13.50 -4.53 -5.66
CA TYR A 144 -13.03 -3.90 -6.89
C TYR A 144 -11.63 -4.38 -7.25
N ASP A 145 -11.38 -4.46 -8.54
CA ASP A 145 -10.04 -4.57 -9.09
C ASP A 145 -9.62 -3.17 -9.56
N GLU A 146 -8.77 -2.54 -8.76
CA GLU A 146 -8.37 -1.17 -8.99
C GLU A 146 -7.20 -1.07 -9.98
N SER A 147 -7.17 0.05 -10.67
CA SER A 147 -6.08 0.47 -11.56
C SER A 147 -5.58 1.83 -11.13
N ALA A 148 -4.27 2.03 -11.21
CA ALA A 148 -3.63 3.29 -10.87
C ALA A 148 -2.86 3.85 -12.06
N TYR A 149 -2.98 5.16 -12.26
CA TYR A 149 -2.32 5.89 -13.34
C TYR A 149 -1.65 7.13 -12.78
N VAL A 150 -0.43 7.41 -13.24
CA VAL A 150 0.28 8.63 -12.88
C VAL A 150 0.42 9.51 -14.13
N TYR A 151 0.05 10.75 -13.99
CA TYR A 151 0.17 11.77 -15.03
C TYR A 151 1.17 12.85 -14.59
N GLU A 152 1.88 13.38 -15.56
CA GLU A 152 2.75 14.54 -15.39
C GLU A 152 2.29 15.64 -16.35
N ARG A 153 2.26 16.88 -15.85
CA ARG A 153 1.92 18.04 -16.67
C ARG A 153 3.13 18.52 -17.45
N ARG A 154 3.03 18.53 -18.77
CA ARG A 154 4.05 19.01 -19.71
C ARG A 154 3.38 19.85 -20.79
N ASP A 155 3.94 21.02 -21.08
CA ASP A 155 3.44 21.90 -22.11
C ASP A 155 1.93 22.22 -22.01
N GLY A 156 1.44 22.35 -20.78
CA GLY A 156 0.02 22.63 -20.50
C GLY A 156 -0.91 21.41 -20.51
N ALA A 157 -0.46 20.23 -20.97
CA ALA A 157 -1.24 19.02 -21.07
C ALA A 157 -0.85 17.96 -20.03
N TRP A 158 -1.79 17.10 -19.65
CA TRP A 158 -1.54 15.94 -18.81
C TRP A 158 -1.10 14.76 -19.67
N HIS A 159 0.08 14.19 -19.36
CA HIS A 159 0.65 13.02 -20.02
C HIS A 159 0.77 11.89 -19.03
N ARG A 160 0.20 10.74 -19.34
CA ARG A 160 0.39 9.53 -18.55
C ARG A 160 1.84 9.09 -18.64
N ILE A 161 2.45 8.80 -17.49
CA ILE A 161 3.85 8.37 -17.35
C ILE A 161 4.00 7.01 -16.68
N PHE A 162 2.90 6.47 -16.13
CA PHE A 162 2.87 5.18 -15.45
C PHE A 162 1.45 4.64 -15.38
N GLU A 163 1.33 3.31 -15.44
CA GLU A 163 0.09 2.59 -15.12
C GLU A 163 0.39 1.32 -14.33
N SER A 164 -0.52 0.96 -13.43
CA SER A 164 -0.57 -0.33 -12.75
C SER A 164 -1.97 -0.91 -12.94
N GLU A 165 -2.08 -1.84 -13.86
CA GLU A 165 -3.31 -2.60 -14.12
C GLU A 165 -3.04 -4.10 -14.01
N ARG A 166 -4.03 -4.84 -13.56
CA ARG A 166 -4.07 -6.30 -13.66
C ARG A 166 -5.00 -6.70 -14.80
N ASN A 167 -4.46 -7.44 -15.77
CA ASN A 167 -5.19 -7.85 -16.97
C ASN A 167 -5.00 -9.34 -17.29
N ASP A 168 -4.42 -10.10 -16.37
CA ASP A 168 -4.07 -11.52 -16.54
C ASP A 168 -5.10 -12.46 -15.89
N TYR A 169 -6.38 -12.15 -16.09
CA TYR A 169 -7.54 -12.83 -15.47
C TYR A 169 -7.66 -14.33 -15.75
N THR A 170 -6.95 -14.83 -16.74
CA THR A 170 -6.96 -16.25 -17.13
C THR A 170 -5.90 -17.08 -16.43
N LYS A 171 -5.00 -16.46 -15.66
CA LYS A 171 -3.95 -17.17 -14.95
C LYS A 171 -4.46 -17.70 -13.62
N ASP A 172 -4.06 -18.93 -13.30
CA ASP A 172 -4.23 -19.49 -11.97
C ASP A 172 -3.57 -18.55 -10.93
N GLY A 173 -4.28 -18.27 -9.83
CA GLY A 173 -3.80 -17.40 -8.79
C GLY A 173 -3.90 -15.89 -9.12
N TYR A 174 -4.75 -15.49 -10.08
CA TYR A 174 -5.10 -14.09 -10.26
C TYR A 174 -5.52 -13.45 -8.94
N GLN A 175 -4.87 -12.33 -8.62
CA GLN A 175 -5.17 -11.54 -7.44
C GLN A 175 -5.52 -10.12 -7.87
N PRO A 176 -6.77 -9.67 -7.67
CA PRO A 176 -7.16 -8.29 -7.92
C PRO A 176 -6.36 -7.35 -7.02
N GLN A 177 -6.25 -6.09 -7.44
CA GLN A 177 -5.58 -5.04 -6.68
C GLN A 177 -6.62 -4.15 -6.02
N ASN A 178 -6.36 -3.79 -4.78
CA ASN A 178 -7.03 -2.69 -4.10
C ASN A 178 -5.94 -1.85 -3.45
N PHE A 179 -5.79 -0.59 -3.89
CA PHE A 179 -4.70 0.27 -3.46
C PHE A 179 -5.03 0.95 -2.12
N GLU A 180 -4.20 0.70 -1.11
CA GLU A 180 -4.17 1.51 0.10
C GLU A 180 -3.51 2.85 -0.16
N GLN A 181 -2.39 2.84 -0.92
CA GLN A 181 -1.66 4.04 -1.29
C GLN A 181 -0.97 3.88 -2.66
N VAL A 182 -0.94 4.98 -3.41
CA VAL A 182 -0.13 5.13 -4.61
C VAL A 182 0.70 6.40 -4.47
N LEU A 183 1.97 6.25 -4.15
CA LEU A 183 2.88 7.36 -3.90
C LEU A 183 3.80 7.60 -5.10
N VAL A 184 4.07 8.85 -5.38
CA VAL A 184 4.98 9.28 -6.45
C VAL A 184 6.10 10.11 -5.83
N SER A 185 7.34 9.69 -6.02
CA SER A 185 8.49 10.40 -5.45
C SER A 185 8.66 11.80 -6.03
N PRO A 186 9.29 12.73 -5.32
CA PRO A 186 9.78 13.97 -5.91
C PRO A 186 10.68 13.72 -7.13
N LYS A 187 10.80 14.69 -8.03
CA LYS A 187 11.74 14.59 -9.16
C LYS A 187 13.17 14.39 -8.66
N ALA A 188 13.86 13.42 -9.25
CA ALA A 188 15.25 13.19 -8.96
C ALA A 188 16.09 14.35 -9.49
N SER A 189 17.14 14.73 -8.73
CA SER A 189 18.04 15.82 -9.12
C SER A 189 18.87 15.50 -10.38
N ASP A 190 19.05 14.22 -10.69
CA ASP A 190 19.74 13.71 -11.88
C ASP A 190 18.84 13.59 -13.12
N GLY A 191 17.62 14.11 -13.05
CA GLY A 191 16.66 14.09 -14.16
C GLY A 191 15.99 12.74 -14.40
N LYS A 192 16.23 11.73 -13.57
CA LYS A 192 15.54 10.45 -13.69
C LYS A 192 14.04 10.57 -13.48
N PRO A 193 13.24 9.73 -14.17
CA PRO A 193 11.82 9.62 -13.90
C PRO A 193 11.54 9.26 -12.43
N PRO A 194 10.36 9.63 -11.91
CA PRO A 194 10.03 9.39 -10.51
C PRO A 194 9.91 7.91 -10.19
N LEU A 195 10.10 7.58 -8.92
CA LEU A 195 9.66 6.32 -8.36
C LEU A 195 8.15 6.35 -8.13
N VAL A 196 7.50 5.21 -8.26
CA VAL A 196 6.10 4.98 -7.89
C VAL A 196 6.06 3.80 -6.94
N LEU A 197 5.50 4.01 -5.76
CA LEU A 197 5.25 2.96 -4.78
C LEU A 197 3.75 2.70 -4.72
N THR A 198 3.36 1.46 -4.96
CA THR A 198 1.99 0.99 -4.74
C THR A 198 1.97 0.03 -3.57
N THR A 199 1.09 0.26 -2.62
CA THR A 199 0.78 -0.66 -1.53
C THR A 199 -0.70 -0.95 -1.51
N GLY A 200 -1.08 -2.14 -1.08
CA GLY A 200 -2.48 -2.48 -1.03
C GLY A 200 -2.72 -3.93 -0.64
N ILE A 201 -3.96 -4.31 -0.81
CA ILE A 201 -4.46 -5.64 -0.50
C ILE A 201 -5.11 -6.27 -1.72
N SER A 202 -5.16 -7.58 -1.73
CA SER A 202 -6.01 -8.32 -2.67
C SER A 202 -7.35 -8.58 -1.99
N PRO A 203 -8.47 -8.06 -2.50
CA PRO A 203 -9.77 -8.23 -1.87
C PRO A 203 -10.11 -9.69 -1.61
N TRP A 204 -10.70 -9.99 -0.45
CA TRP A 204 -11.13 -11.32 -0.04
C TRP A 204 -12.45 -11.23 0.72
N CYS A 205 -13.45 -12.02 0.34
CA CYS A 205 -14.82 -11.91 0.84
C CYS A 205 -15.04 -12.33 2.30
N SER A 206 -14.19 -13.13 2.88
CA SER A 206 -14.54 -13.84 4.12
C SER A 206 -13.43 -13.92 5.17
N SER A 207 -12.39 -13.09 5.08
CA SER A 207 -11.27 -13.13 6.02
C SER A 207 -10.97 -11.76 6.62
N ASN A 208 -10.66 -11.76 7.93
CA ASN A 208 -10.08 -10.59 8.60
C ASN A 208 -8.59 -10.37 8.22
N TRP A 209 -8.02 -11.29 7.46
CA TRP A 209 -6.66 -11.20 6.93
C TRP A 209 -6.74 -11.21 5.42
N GLN A 210 -6.09 -10.24 4.79
CA GLN A 210 -6.04 -10.11 3.35
C GLN A 210 -4.61 -10.26 2.87
N VAL A 211 -4.45 -10.72 1.64
CA VAL A 211 -3.13 -10.82 1.01
C VAL A 211 -2.65 -9.43 0.68
N GLY A 212 -1.62 -8.99 1.39
CA GLY A 212 -0.97 -7.71 1.14
C GLY A 212 0.02 -7.78 -0.02
N TYR A 213 0.23 -6.64 -0.66
CA TYR A 213 1.29 -6.46 -1.64
C TYR A 213 1.93 -5.08 -1.51
N TYR A 214 3.16 -4.98 -1.95
CA TYR A 214 3.81 -3.71 -2.24
C TYR A 214 4.71 -3.86 -3.46
N ARG A 215 4.75 -2.80 -4.30
CA ARG A 215 5.57 -2.77 -5.50
C ARG A 215 6.21 -1.41 -5.66
N LEU A 216 7.47 -1.41 -6.02
CA LEU A 216 8.22 -0.19 -6.32
C LEU A 216 8.60 -0.20 -7.79
N PHE A 217 8.31 0.87 -8.48
CA PHE A 217 8.59 1.04 -9.90
C PHE A 217 9.42 2.30 -10.13
N ARG A 218 10.07 2.35 -11.29
CA ARG A 218 10.49 3.61 -11.88
C ARG A 218 9.59 3.91 -13.07
N ALA A 219 8.90 5.03 -13.05
CA ALA A 219 8.08 5.45 -14.18
C ALA A 219 8.95 5.56 -15.45
N ARG A 220 8.38 5.21 -16.59
CA ARG A 220 9.08 5.27 -17.89
C ARG A 220 8.11 5.81 -18.93
N PRO A 221 8.34 7.02 -19.45
CA PRO A 221 7.44 7.61 -20.44
C PRO A 221 7.32 6.82 -21.75
N ASP A 222 8.29 5.96 -22.04
CA ASP A 222 8.34 5.05 -23.19
C ASP A 222 7.72 3.67 -22.91
N ASN A 223 7.45 3.37 -21.64
CA ASN A 223 6.81 2.13 -21.20
C ASN A 223 5.89 2.42 -20.01
N MET A 224 4.59 2.55 -20.25
CA MET A 224 3.60 2.91 -19.23
C MET A 224 3.46 1.87 -18.12
N ALA A 225 3.68 0.59 -18.42
CA ALA A 225 3.67 -0.53 -17.47
C ALA A 225 5.07 -1.12 -17.28
N PRO A 226 6.02 -0.40 -16.67
CA PRO A 226 7.38 -0.89 -16.48
C PRO A 226 7.40 -2.09 -15.52
N PRO A 227 8.37 -2.99 -15.65
CA PRO A 227 8.56 -4.04 -14.65
C PRO A 227 8.90 -3.40 -13.29
N PRO A 228 8.41 -3.97 -12.18
CA PRO A 228 8.73 -3.47 -10.86
C PRO A 228 10.22 -3.67 -10.53
N LEU A 229 10.81 -2.69 -9.86
CA LEU A 229 12.14 -2.80 -9.24
C LEU A 229 12.09 -3.72 -8.02
N LEU A 230 10.96 -3.73 -7.34
CA LEU A 230 10.65 -4.58 -6.21
C LEU A 230 9.18 -5.02 -6.32
N ASP A 231 8.95 -6.33 -6.30
CA ASP A 231 7.61 -6.92 -6.29
C ASP A 231 7.49 -7.90 -5.13
N ARG A 232 6.53 -7.64 -4.27
CA ARG A 232 6.08 -8.57 -3.24
C ARG A 232 4.56 -8.68 -3.34
N ASN A 233 4.14 -9.76 -3.96
CA ASN A 233 2.74 -10.10 -4.15
C ASN A 233 2.47 -11.48 -3.56
N GLY A 234 1.67 -11.51 -2.52
CA GLY A 234 1.39 -12.75 -1.78
C GLY A 234 2.40 -13.05 -0.67
N GLY A 235 2.02 -13.95 0.22
CA GLY A 235 2.80 -14.34 1.40
C GLY A 235 2.85 -13.28 2.51
N LEU A 236 2.17 -12.15 2.34
CA LEU A 236 1.92 -11.16 3.37
C LEU A 236 0.44 -11.21 3.72
N TYR A 237 0.13 -11.34 4.99
CA TYR A 237 -1.26 -11.31 5.48
C TYR A 237 -1.42 -10.06 6.34
N ILE A 238 -2.25 -9.14 5.86
CA ILE A 238 -2.48 -7.84 6.48
C ILE A 238 -3.86 -7.85 7.11
N GLY A 239 -3.95 -7.43 8.39
CA GLY A 239 -5.23 -7.30 9.08
C GLY A 239 -6.05 -6.16 8.50
N VAL A 240 -7.34 -6.40 8.28
CA VAL A 240 -8.27 -5.44 7.64
C VAL A 240 -8.40 -4.13 8.41
N ASP A 241 -8.27 -4.18 9.73
CA ASP A 241 -8.46 -3.00 10.60
C ASP A 241 -7.23 -2.08 10.68
N ARG A 242 -6.14 -2.39 9.97
CA ARG A 242 -4.89 -1.65 10.10
C ARG A 242 -4.27 -1.36 8.75
N PRO A 243 -4.42 -0.12 8.27
CA PRO A 243 -3.93 0.28 6.96
C PRO A 243 -2.41 0.15 6.87
N VAL A 244 -1.93 -0.18 5.69
CA VAL A 244 -0.52 -0.06 5.35
C VAL A 244 -0.15 1.43 5.37
N ARG A 245 0.94 1.77 6.07
CA ARG A 245 1.49 3.12 6.03
C ARG A 245 2.78 3.12 5.20
N SER A 246 2.89 4.07 4.30
CA SER A 246 4.11 4.18 3.51
C SER A 246 4.52 5.62 3.26
N SER A 247 5.81 5.83 3.01
CA SER A 247 6.34 7.09 2.51
C SER A 247 7.39 6.84 1.43
N LEU A 248 7.52 7.78 0.51
CA LEU A 248 8.37 7.66 -0.66
C LEU A 248 9.20 8.93 -0.86
N GLY A 249 10.51 8.82 -0.62
CA GLY A 249 11.49 9.84 -0.97
C GLY A 249 11.98 9.69 -2.41
N ARG A 250 12.98 10.50 -2.80
CA ARG A 250 13.56 10.47 -4.16
C ARG A 250 14.17 9.13 -4.54
N ASP A 251 14.82 8.49 -3.59
CA ASP A 251 15.57 7.24 -3.77
C ASP A 251 15.34 6.24 -2.63
N ALA A 252 14.32 6.46 -1.81
CA ALA A 252 14.01 5.60 -0.67
C ALA A 252 12.50 5.40 -0.50
N ALA A 253 12.12 4.21 -0.07
CA ALA A 253 10.74 3.84 0.26
C ALA A 253 10.69 3.21 1.65
N LEU A 254 9.78 3.68 2.49
CA LEU A 254 9.50 3.12 3.80
C LEU A 254 8.07 2.61 3.83
N ILE A 255 7.88 1.37 4.28
CA ILE A 255 6.58 0.70 4.37
C ILE A 255 6.45 0.12 5.77
N GLU A 256 5.33 0.36 6.41
CA GLU A 256 4.95 -0.24 7.68
C GLU A 256 3.58 -0.92 7.53
N PHE A 257 3.49 -2.14 8.00
CA PHE A 257 2.24 -2.89 8.04
C PHE A 257 2.23 -3.87 9.22
N GLN A 258 1.08 -4.46 9.47
CA GLN A 258 0.93 -5.49 10.48
C GLN A 258 0.75 -6.87 9.83
N ASP A 259 1.43 -7.84 10.40
CA ASP A 259 1.36 -9.25 10.04
C ASP A 259 1.10 -10.07 11.31
N ASN A 260 0.80 -11.34 11.16
CA ASN A 260 0.64 -12.26 12.27
C ASN A 260 1.85 -12.20 13.21
N SER A 261 1.60 -12.12 14.50
CA SER A 261 2.66 -12.21 15.50
C SER A 261 3.23 -13.61 15.58
N ILE A 262 4.51 -13.71 15.90
CA ILE A 262 5.15 -14.96 16.29
C ILE A 262 4.83 -15.35 17.75
N ASP A 263 4.37 -14.40 18.55
CA ASP A 263 3.95 -14.63 19.93
C ASP A 263 2.44 -14.92 19.96
N PRO A 264 2.03 -16.12 20.38
CA PRO A 264 0.61 -16.49 20.44
C PRO A 264 -0.22 -15.64 21.42
N ALA A 265 0.42 -14.93 22.34
CA ALA A 265 -0.24 -13.99 23.25
C ALA A 265 -0.54 -12.63 22.59
N VAL A 266 -0.02 -12.38 21.39
CA VAL A 266 -0.16 -11.12 20.65
C VAL A 266 -0.71 -11.41 19.28
N PHE A 267 -1.80 -10.71 18.89
CA PHE A 267 -2.49 -10.97 17.63
C PHE A 267 -1.67 -10.58 16.38
N ALA A 268 -0.96 -9.45 16.44
CA ALA A 268 -0.20 -8.94 15.30
C ALA A 268 1.13 -8.31 15.72
N ARG A 269 2.10 -8.32 14.81
CA ARG A 269 3.38 -7.62 14.93
C ARG A 269 3.52 -6.56 13.84
N THR A 270 4.26 -5.50 14.13
CA THR A 270 4.59 -4.47 13.16
C THR A 270 5.83 -4.86 12.37
N ILE A 271 5.72 -4.84 11.05
CA ILE A 271 6.81 -5.02 10.11
C ILE A 271 7.19 -3.68 9.53
N VAL A 272 8.50 -3.42 9.47
CA VAL A 272 9.08 -2.21 8.86
C VAL A 272 10.00 -2.62 7.72
N LEU A 273 9.75 -2.09 6.54
CA LEU A 273 10.55 -2.32 5.35
C LEU A 273 11.06 -0.98 4.83
N HIS A 274 12.35 -0.76 4.95
CA HIS A 274 13.01 0.43 4.40
C HIS A 274 13.95 0.03 3.28
N PHE A 275 13.74 0.61 2.11
CA PHE A 275 14.51 0.34 0.91
C PHE A 275 15.16 1.61 0.40
N ARG A 276 16.36 1.46 -0.17
CA ARG A 276 17.01 2.48 -0.97
C ARG A 276 17.20 1.99 -2.40
N VAL A 277 16.99 2.88 -3.35
CA VAL A 277 17.17 2.63 -4.78
C VAL A 277 18.49 3.25 -5.23
N GLY A 278 19.41 2.43 -5.69
CA GLY A 278 20.71 2.87 -6.19
C GLY A 278 20.63 3.53 -7.59
N PRO A 279 21.75 4.08 -8.06
CA PRO A 279 21.82 4.72 -9.39
C PRO A 279 21.50 3.77 -10.55
N ASP A 280 21.73 2.48 -10.37
CA ASP A 280 21.47 1.39 -11.30
C ASP A 280 20.08 0.74 -11.13
N ASP A 281 19.16 1.41 -10.42
CA ASP A 281 17.85 0.93 -10.03
C ASP A 281 17.86 -0.31 -9.12
N LYS A 282 19.03 -0.66 -8.57
CA LYS A 282 19.13 -1.75 -7.61
C LYS A 282 18.49 -1.35 -6.28
N VAL A 283 17.52 -2.13 -5.84
CA VAL A 283 16.85 -1.94 -4.55
C VAL A 283 17.61 -2.72 -3.46
N VAL A 284 17.96 -2.04 -2.39
CA VAL A 284 18.60 -2.63 -1.21
C VAL A 284 17.83 -2.29 0.05
N ARG A 285 17.68 -3.27 0.95
CA ARG A 285 17.08 -3.03 2.26
C ARG A 285 18.10 -2.34 3.17
N VAL A 286 17.65 -1.31 3.89
CA VAL A 286 18.48 -0.50 4.81
C VAL A 286 17.75 -0.29 6.14
N ALA A 287 18.45 0.22 7.15
CA ALA A 287 17.81 0.61 8.41
C ALA A 287 16.80 1.77 8.20
N PRO A 288 15.74 1.84 9.02
CA PRO A 288 15.40 0.95 10.11
C PRO A 288 14.86 -0.41 9.64
N PHE A 289 15.18 -1.45 10.40
CA PHE A 289 14.67 -2.80 10.16
C PHE A 289 13.47 -3.13 11.07
N ALA A 290 13.33 -2.41 12.14
CA ALA A 290 12.22 -2.46 13.10
C ALA A 290 12.18 -1.14 13.87
N PHE A 291 11.03 -0.83 14.50
CA PHE A 291 10.90 0.35 15.36
C PHE A 291 11.06 0.03 16.85
N THR A 292 11.02 -1.23 17.22
CA THR A 292 11.19 -1.66 18.62
C THR A 292 12.17 -2.82 18.74
N PRO A 293 12.81 -3.00 19.90
CA PRO A 293 13.70 -4.13 20.16
C PRO A 293 13.00 -5.48 19.97
N ARG A 294 11.74 -5.60 20.39
CA ARG A 294 10.95 -6.82 20.22
C ARG A 294 10.73 -7.14 18.74
N ALA A 295 10.27 -6.14 17.95
CA ALA A 295 10.07 -6.32 16.52
C ALA A 295 11.37 -6.71 15.80
N LEU A 296 12.55 -6.21 16.24
CA LEU A 296 13.82 -6.63 15.67
C LEU A 296 14.12 -8.10 15.93
N VAL A 297 13.77 -8.61 17.12
CA VAL A 297 13.93 -10.04 17.44
C VAL A 297 13.01 -10.88 16.57
N ASP A 298 11.76 -10.47 16.39
CA ASP A 298 10.82 -11.12 15.49
C ASP A 298 11.38 -11.20 14.08
N GLU A 299 11.86 -10.08 13.54
CA GLU A 299 12.46 -10.01 12.20
C GLU A 299 13.69 -10.93 12.10
N TRP A 300 14.54 -10.98 13.14
CA TRP A 300 15.69 -11.86 13.13
C TRP A 300 15.32 -13.34 13.09
N LEU A 301 14.26 -13.73 13.77
CA LEU A 301 13.81 -15.12 13.83
C LEU A 301 13.13 -15.57 12.53
N VAL A 302 12.38 -14.69 11.84
CA VAL A 302 11.57 -15.08 10.68
C VAL A 302 12.22 -14.74 9.33
N ARG A 303 13.20 -13.82 9.27
CA ARG A 303 13.84 -13.45 8.01
C ARG A 303 14.96 -14.37 7.62
N PRO A 304 15.23 -14.56 6.32
CA PRO A 304 16.43 -15.27 5.87
C PRO A 304 17.70 -14.62 6.40
N TRP A 305 18.76 -15.41 6.60
CA TRP A 305 20.03 -14.89 7.12
C TRP A 305 20.59 -13.70 6.35
N ALA A 306 20.42 -13.68 5.03
CA ALA A 306 20.89 -12.56 4.21
C ALA A 306 20.31 -11.19 4.65
N GLU A 307 19.07 -11.17 5.13
CA GLU A 307 18.43 -9.98 5.70
C GLU A 307 18.80 -9.78 7.16
N SER A 308 18.74 -10.84 7.99
CA SER A 308 19.05 -10.77 9.42
C SER A 308 20.50 -10.34 9.69
N ALA A 309 21.42 -10.67 8.79
CA ALA A 309 22.81 -10.22 8.87
C ALA A 309 22.97 -8.70 8.73
N LEU A 310 22.02 -7.99 8.10
CA LEU A 310 22.09 -6.53 7.91
C LEU A 310 22.05 -5.79 9.25
N PHE A 311 21.25 -6.28 10.19
CA PHE A 311 21.09 -5.70 11.52
C PHE A 311 21.74 -6.53 12.64
N THR A 312 22.66 -7.43 12.28
CA THR A 312 23.51 -8.17 13.21
C THR A 312 24.90 -7.57 13.28
N ASP A 313 25.43 -7.36 14.47
CA ASP A 313 26.77 -6.83 14.68
C ASP A 313 27.82 -7.65 13.88
N PRO A 314 28.64 -7.00 13.04
CA PRO A 314 29.66 -7.67 12.25
C PRO A 314 30.56 -8.66 13.04
N ALA A 315 30.95 -8.31 14.26
CA ALA A 315 31.76 -9.16 15.11
C ALA A 315 31.08 -10.48 15.54
N SER A 316 29.74 -10.48 15.58
CA SER A 316 28.95 -11.64 16.03
C SER A 316 28.37 -12.46 14.86
N ARG A 317 28.44 -11.97 13.62
CA ARG A 317 27.75 -12.57 12.47
C ARG A 317 28.05 -14.06 12.27
N SER A 318 29.33 -14.44 12.25
CA SER A 318 29.69 -15.85 11.97
C SER A 318 29.10 -16.81 13.01
N ARG A 319 29.11 -16.45 14.27
CA ARG A 319 28.55 -17.25 15.35
C ARG A 319 27.02 -17.25 15.29
N LEU A 320 26.42 -16.09 15.12
CA LEU A 320 24.97 -15.98 15.09
C LEU A 320 24.35 -16.58 13.82
N GLN A 321 25.07 -16.69 12.71
CA GLN A 321 24.63 -17.42 11.52
C GLN A 321 24.39 -18.90 11.81
N VAL A 322 25.28 -19.53 12.62
CA VAL A 322 25.11 -20.94 13.00
C VAL A 322 23.87 -21.12 13.88
N LEU A 323 23.65 -20.18 14.80
CA LEU A 323 22.46 -20.19 15.66
C LEU A 323 21.21 -19.94 14.89
N HIS A 324 21.23 -18.94 13.97
CA HIS A 324 20.11 -18.58 13.11
C HIS A 324 19.62 -19.79 12.29
N ARG A 325 20.49 -20.56 11.65
CA ARG A 325 20.11 -21.77 10.91
C ARG A 325 19.36 -22.81 11.74
N ARG A 326 19.54 -22.79 13.06
CA ARG A 326 18.87 -23.71 14.01
C ARG A 326 17.50 -23.14 14.45
N LEU A 327 17.38 -21.83 14.56
CA LEU A 327 16.19 -21.15 15.10
C LEU A 327 15.23 -20.67 14.01
N HIS A 328 15.77 -20.27 12.87
CA HIS A 328 14.96 -19.75 11.76
C HIS A 328 14.07 -20.85 11.15
N LYS A 329 12.81 -20.54 11.04
CA LYS A 329 11.79 -21.30 10.33
C LYS A 329 10.90 -20.31 9.57
N ASP A 330 10.26 -20.75 8.50
CA ASP A 330 9.29 -19.94 7.76
C ASP A 330 8.12 -19.50 8.65
N TYR A 331 7.77 -20.33 9.62
CA TYR A 331 6.85 -20.00 10.70
C TYR A 331 7.54 -20.31 12.04
N VAL A 332 7.64 -19.32 12.90
CA VAL A 332 8.22 -19.42 14.25
C VAL A 332 7.18 -18.95 15.24
N ALA A 333 6.77 -19.81 16.16
CA ALA A 333 6.10 -19.38 17.37
C ALA A 333 7.16 -19.15 18.47
N ALA A 334 6.97 -18.12 19.27
CA ALA A 334 7.90 -17.77 20.34
C ALA A 334 7.17 -17.13 21.53
N GLU A 335 7.60 -17.48 22.73
CA GLU A 335 7.13 -16.86 23.98
C GLU A 335 8.17 -15.86 24.48
N TYR A 336 7.72 -14.68 24.89
CA TYR A 336 8.56 -13.63 25.41
C TYR A 336 8.62 -13.66 26.95
N ALA A 337 9.82 -13.62 27.49
CA ALA A 337 10.01 -13.59 28.93
C ALA A 337 9.65 -12.21 29.51
N GLU A 338 8.94 -12.23 30.65
CA GLU A 338 8.52 -11.01 31.37
C GLU A 338 9.71 -10.17 31.86
N ASP A 339 10.88 -10.77 32.04
CA ASP A 339 12.08 -10.09 32.45
C ASP A 339 12.87 -9.43 31.30
N SER A 340 12.25 -9.30 30.15
CA SER A 340 12.75 -8.54 28.99
C SER A 340 12.69 -7.04 29.23
N GLY A 341 13.64 -6.29 28.65
CA GLY A 341 13.58 -4.84 28.73
C GLY A 341 14.91 -4.12 28.58
N ARG A 342 14.88 -2.82 28.86
CA ARG A 342 16.01 -1.91 28.79
C ARG A 342 16.95 -2.11 30.00
N CYS A 343 18.25 -2.10 29.75
CA CYS A 343 19.24 -2.20 30.80
C CYS A 343 19.37 -0.89 31.59
N ARG A 344 19.30 -0.96 32.94
CA ARG A 344 19.33 0.25 33.77
C ARG A 344 20.70 0.95 33.72
N ASP A 345 21.78 0.19 33.63
CA ASP A 345 23.15 0.73 33.67
C ASP A 345 23.64 1.25 32.33
N ASP A 346 23.04 0.81 31.22
CA ASP A 346 23.25 1.34 29.86
C ASP A 346 21.93 1.41 29.15
N PRO A 347 21.36 2.62 29.03
CA PRO A 347 20.06 2.82 28.41
C PRO A 347 20.02 2.55 26.91
N THR A 348 21.15 2.36 26.26
CA THR A 348 21.21 1.95 24.85
C THR A 348 21.12 0.45 24.68
N LEU A 349 21.33 -0.32 25.76
CA LEU A 349 21.26 -1.77 25.73
C LEU A 349 19.87 -2.28 26.13
N TRP A 350 19.41 -3.26 25.37
CA TRP A 350 18.17 -3.99 25.60
C TRP A 350 18.46 -5.48 25.65
N VAL A 351 17.70 -6.18 26.46
CA VAL A 351 17.74 -7.64 26.57
C VAL A 351 16.34 -8.18 26.46
N ILE A 352 16.12 -9.00 25.44
CA ILE A 352 14.83 -9.63 25.16
C ILE A 352 14.99 -11.14 25.37
N GLY A 353 14.29 -11.68 26.36
CA GLY A 353 14.21 -13.12 26.61
C GLY A 353 13.16 -13.75 25.70
N VAL A 354 13.51 -14.78 24.95
CA VAL A 354 12.62 -15.48 24.04
C VAL A 354 12.82 -16.98 24.15
N THR A 355 11.74 -17.72 24.20
CA THR A 355 11.70 -19.17 24.03
C THR A 355 11.07 -19.49 22.71
N PRO A 356 11.85 -19.69 21.60
CA PRO A 356 11.31 -20.16 20.36
C PRO A 356 10.73 -21.57 20.53
N GLU A 357 9.59 -21.85 19.91
CA GLU A 357 8.89 -23.14 20.04
C GLU A 357 9.80 -24.37 19.77
N HIS A 358 10.77 -24.20 18.87
CA HIS A 358 11.70 -25.27 18.50
C HIS A 358 13.00 -25.25 19.28
N ALA A 359 13.16 -24.34 20.24
CA ALA A 359 14.32 -24.29 21.15
C ALA A 359 13.84 -24.66 22.52
N ALA A 360 14.37 -25.76 23.04
CA ALA A 360 14.01 -26.26 24.39
C ALA A 360 14.48 -25.35 25.56
N ALA A 361 14.96 -24.14 25.28
CA ALA A 361 15.53 -23.24 26.27
C ALA A 361 15.29 -21.76 25.94
N LEU A 362 15.10 -20.98 27.00
CA LEU A 362 15.06 -19.53 26.97
C LEU A 362 16.40 -18.97 26.44
N LEU A 363 16.35 -18.10 25.49
CA LEU A 363 17.47 -17.37 24.92
C LEU A 363 17.32 -15.89 25.17
N TYR A 364 18.40 -15.20 25.45
CA TYR A 364 18.42 -13.75 25.64
C TYR A 364 19.12 -13.09 24.47
N PHE A 365 18.34 -12.27 23.73
CA PHE A 365 18.81 -11.43 22.65
C PHE A 365 19.28 -10.09 23.23
N ARG A 366 20.54 -9.78 23.02
CA ARG A 366 21.15 -8.53 23.46
C ARG A 366 21.22 -7.56 22.27
N LEU A 367 20.57 -6.42 22.42
CA LEU A 367 20.40 -5.43 21.36
C LEU A 367 20.98 -4.09 21.80
N ARG A 368 21.47 -3.32 20.83
CA ARG A 368 21.76 -1.90 21.00
C ARG A 368 20.69 -1.10 20.27
N TRP A 369 20.11 -0.14 20.95
CA TRP A 369 19.18 0.82 20.38
C TRP A 369 19.70 2.23 20.58
N VAL A 370 20.10 2.86 19.47
CA VAL A 370 20.44 4.27 19.42
C VAL A 370 19.26 4.99 18.72
N ALA A 371 18.61 5.84 19.48
CA ALA A 371 17.41 6.54 18.97
C ALA A 371 17.70 7.32 17.68
N PRO A 372 16.73 7.49 16.78
CA PRO A 372 15.37 6.98 16.93
C PRO A 372 15.18 5.54 16.45
N PHE A 373 16.01 4.99 15.55
CA PHE A 373 15.71 3.73 14.86
C PHE A 373 16.93 2.88 14.53
N ASP A 374 18.11 3.20 15.08
CA ASP A 374 19.30 2.38 14.89
C ASP A 374 19.29 1.23 15.89
N LEU A 375 18.78 0.09 15.44
CA LEU A 375 18.69 -1.15 16.20
C LEU A 375 19.69 -2.16 15.65
N THR A 376 20.54 -2.70 16.52
CA THR A 376 21.55 -3.71 16.16
C THR A 376 21.50 -4.87 17.12
N LEU A 377 21.42 -6.11 16.61
CA LEU A 377 21.58 -7.32 17.41
C LEU A 377 23.07 -7.55 17.69
N LEU A 378 23.46 -7.52 18.95
CA LEU A 378 24.83 -7.67 19.39
C LEU A 378 25.17 -9.14 19.66
N ASP A 379 24.28 -9.87 20.32
CA ASP A 379 24.55 -11.22 20.82
C ASP A 379 23.26 -11.98 21.18
N ILE A 380 23.38 -13.32 21.23
CA ILE A 380 22.34 -14.22 21.76
C ILE A 380 22.99 -15.25 22.61
N GLY A 381 22.48 -15.47 23.82
CA GLY A 381 23.00 -16.45 24.77
C GLY A 381 21.93 -17.03 25.70
N PRO A 382 22.25 -18.15 26.39
CA PRO A 382 21.32 -18.83 27.28
C PRO A 382 21.20 -18.18 28.66
N ARG A 383 21.94 -17.12 28.91
CA ARG A 383 21.93 -16.40 30.19
C ARG A 383 21.72 -14.93 30.00
N LYS A 384 20.92 -14.37 30.88
CA LYS A 384 20.75 -12.92 30.94
C LYS A 384 22.09 -12.25 31.29
N PRO A 385 22.51 -11.19 30.57
CA PRO A 385 23.74 -10.46 30.91
C PRO A 385 23.71 -9.92 32.36
N ALA A 386 24.80 -10.06 33.07
CA ALA A 386 24.95 -9.49 34.41
C ALA A 386 24.83 -7.95 34.31
N GLY A 387 24.17 -7.31 35.28
CA GLY A 387 23.97 -5.85 35.29
C GLY A 387 22.77 -5.33 34.51
N CYS A 388 22.18 -6.14 33.63
CA CYS A 388 20.94 -5.73 32.94
C CYS A 388 19.71 -6.00 33.80
N ARG A 389 19.31 -5.01 34.59
CA ARG A 389 18.00 -5.04 35.26
C ARG A 389 16.97 -4.51 34.26
N ALA A 390 16.17 -5.40 33.67
CA ALA A 390 15.14 -5.04 32.73
C ALA A 390 14.07 -4.19 33.41
N GLN A 391 13.65 -3.12 32.72
CA GLN A 391 12.37 -2.48 32.99
C GLN A 391 11.33 -3.18 32.11
N PRO A 392 10.14 -3.51 32.64
CA PRO A 392 9.09 -4.12 31.83
C PRO A 392 8.84 -3.29 30.55
N ILE A 393 8.74 -3.95 29.43
CA ILE A 393 8.37 -3.31 28.18
C ILE A 393 6.88 -3.01 28.29
N ALA A 394 6.50 -1.73 28.25
CA ALA A 394 5.12 -1.38 28.04
C ALA A 394 4.71 -1.85 26.65
N LEU A 395 3.69 -2.69 26.55
CA LEU A 395 3.17 -3.21 25.27
C LEU A 395 2.67 -2.08 24.37
N ASP A 396 2.43 -0.88 24.91
CA ASP A 396 1.94 0.31 24.23
C ASP A 396 3.03 1.18 23.57
N GLU A 397 4.31 0.84 23.64
CA GLU A 397 5.35 1.56 22.88
C GLU A 397 5.24 1.37 21.35
N THR A 398 4.22 0.66 20.89
CA THR A 398 3.87 0.51 19.46
C THR A 398 3.32 1.77 18.82
N ALA A 399 3.00 2.80 19.60
CA ALA A 399 2.49 4.08 19.09
C ALA A 399 3.60 5.09 18.75
N GLN A 400 4.80 4.64 18.39
CA GLN A 400 5.80 5.56 17.83
C GLN A 400 5.28 6.12 16.52
N GLN A 401 5.41 7.44 16.37
CA GLN A 401 5.05 8.11 15.12
C GLN A 401 5.81 7.45 13.96
N PHE A 402 5.09 7.17 12.90
CA PHE A 402 5.69 6.71 11.65
C PHE A 402 6.75 7.73 11.23
N PRO A 403 8.01 7.33 11.07
CA PRO A 403 9.04 8.30 10.74
C PRO A 403 8.79 8.83 9.33
N GLU A 404 8.74 10.14 9.21
CA GLU A 404 8.83 10.74 7.89
C GLU A 404 10.21 10.41 7.31
N LEU A 405 10.22 9.97 6.06
CA LEU A 405 11.48 9.86 5.35
C LEU A 405 12.09 11.28 5.29
N PRO A 406 13.37 11.45 5.64
CA PRO A 406 13.99 12.74 5.57
C PRO A 406 13.75 13.34 4.19
N ALA A 407 13.24 14.57 4.19
CA ALA A 407 13.13 15.33 2.95
C ALA A 407 14.51 15.31 2.27
N PRO A 408 14.56 15.07 0.97
CA PRO A 408 15.79 14.90 0.23
C PRO A 408 16.66 16.16 0.26
#